data_cdb1363242b9911c648b86cefd09c7bc
#
_entry.id   cdb1363242b9911c648b86cefd09c7bc
#
_cell.length_a   1.000
_cell.length_b   1.000
_cell.length_c   1.000
_cell.angle_alpha   90.00
_cell.angle_beta   90.00
_cell.angle_gamma   90.00
#
_symmetry.space_group_name_H-M   'P 1'
#
loop_
_entity.id
_entity.type
_entity.pdbx_description
1 polymer ?
#
loop_
_entity_poly.entity_id
_entity_poly.type
_entity_poly.pdbx_seq_one_letter_code
_entity_poly.pdbx_strand_id
1 'polypeptide(L)'
;DMDILKQCQKWHEESKQHKIIDALEAIPAEERTPEMDSELARAYNNLADPHKPTCKEMLKKALALLKPHEEYFEDDYYWNFRMGYSYFYLDQEGRALRYFEKALEVRPGDDDTKEFIERCKKGISLPQFWECFRERTEDWWETFAEMEAELRQMMDEDKDHTRGAELVAQMQ
;
A
#
# COMPACT_ATOMS: atom_id res chain seq x y z
N ASP A 1 10.14 -22.65 -23.37
CA ASP A 1 10.29 -21.28 -22.85
C ASP A 1 9.72 -21.22 -21.46
N MET A 2 10.55 -20.78 -20.51
CA MET A 2 10.12 -20.57 -19.14
C MET A 2 9.18 -19.36 -19.13
N ASP A 3 7.98 -19.52 -18.53
CA ASP A 3 7.08 -18.42 -18.30
C ASP A 3 7.80 -17.32 -17.53
N ILE A 4 7.68 -16.07 -18.00
CA ILE A 4 8.35 -14.91 -17.39
C ILE A 4 7.99 -14.74 -15.90
N LEU A 5 6.77 -15.07 -15.51
CA LEU A 5 6.35 -14.98 -14.11
C LEU A 5 7.05 -16.01 -13.23
N LYS A 6 7.26 -17.22 -13.73
CA LYS A 6 8.07 -18.24 -13.03
C LYS A 6 9.53 -17.82 -12.90
N GLN A 7 10.07 -17.20 -13.95
CA GLN A 7 11.42 -16.65 -13.91
C GLN A 7 11.53 -15.50 -12.90
N CYS A 8 10.55 -14.62 -12.83
CA CYS A 8 10.48 -13.56 -11.82
C CYS A 8 10.46 -14.12 -10.39
N GLN A 9 9.68 -15.17 -10.16
CA GLN A 9 9.63 -15.84 -8.86
C GLN A 9 11.02 -16.38 -8.46
N LYS A 10 11.70 -17.04 -9.38
CA LYS A 10 13.06 -17.53 -9.13
C LYS A 10 14.04 -16.40 -8.81
N TRP A 11 14.01 -15.32 -9.58
CA TRP A 11 14.88 -14.16 -9.31
C TRP A 11 14.55 -13.50 -7.99
N HIS A 12 13.28 -13.48 -7.60
CA HIS A 12 12.88 -12.97 -6.29
C HIS A 12 13.49 -13.82 -5.16
N GLU A 13 13.39 -15.15 -5.24
CA GLU A 13 13.99 -16.08 -4.27
C GLU A 13 15.51 -15.94 -4.17
N GLU A 14 16.16 -15.61 -5.28
CA GLU A 14 17.59 -15.33 -5.37
C GLU A 14 17.96 -13.88 -5.00
N SER A 15 16.99 -13.04 -4.58
CA SER A 15 17.18 -11.62 -4.30
C SER A 15 17.71 -10.79 -5.48
N LYS A 16 17.38 -11.20 -6.71
CA LYS A 16 17.81 -10.55 -7.96
C LYS A 16 16.73 -9.61 -8.50
N GLN A 17 16.30 -8.64 -7.70
CA GLN A 17 15.19 -7.72 -8.03
C GLN A 17 15.46 -6.93 -9.32
N HIS A 18 16.69 -6.47 -9.53
CA HIS A 18 17.08 -5.73 -10.74
C HIS A 18 16.87 -6.53 -12.04
N LYS A 19 17.00 -7.86 -12.01
CA LYS A 19 16.72 -8.71 -13.17
C LYS A 19 15.24 -8.75 -13.51
N ILE A 20 14.38 -8.73 -12.50
CA ILE A 20 12.92 -8.64 -12.67
C ILE A 20 12.59 -7.31 -13.37
N ILE A 21 13.15 -6.20 -12.86
CA ILE A 21 12.92 -4.87 -13.43
C ILE A 21 13.38 -4.82 -14.88
N ASP A 22 14.61 -5.23 -15.16
CA ASP A 22 15.16 -5.19 -16.51
C ASP A 22 14.32 -6.02 -17.51
N ALA A 23 13.91 -7.22 -17.10
CA ALA A 23 13.15 -8.11 -17.97
C ALA A 23 11.72 -7.61 -18.22
N LEU A 24 11.02 -7.13 -17.19
CA LEU A 24 9.63 -6.68 -17.33
C LEU A 24 9.54 -5.28 -17.95
N GLU A 25 10.47 -4.38 -17.68
CA GLU A 25 10.52 -3.08 -18.35
C GLU A 25 10.89 -3.15 -19.83
N ALA A 26 11.56 -4.21 -20.25
CA ALA A 26 11.82 -4.49 -21.67
C ALA A 26 10.53 -4.81 -22.45
N ILE A 27 9.46 -5.21 -21.76
CA ILE A 27 8.13 -5.43 -22.34
C ILE A 27 7.37 -4.12 -22.34
N PRO A 28 6.85 -3.65 -23.50
CA PRO A 28 6.02 -2.44 -23.54
C PRO A 28 4.87 -2.50 -22.54
N ALA A 29 4.55 -1.35 -21.92
CA ALA A 29 3.53 -1.30 -20.86
C ALA A 29 2.17 -1.86 -21.31
N GLU A 30 1.77 -1.58 -22.53
CA GLU A 30 0.53 -2.08 -23.14
C GLU A 30 0.52 -3.59 -23.41
N GLU A 31 1.67 -4.23 -23.41
CA GLU A 31 1.81 -5.68 -23.61
C GLU A 31 1.96 -6.44 -22.28
N ARG A 32 2.21 -5.74 -21.17
CA ARG A 32 2.30 -6.38 -19.86
C ARG A 32 0.92 -6.77 -19.33
N THR A 33 0.84 -7.95 -18.74
CA THR A 33 -0.35 -8.40 -18.02
C THR A 33 -0.41 -7.75 -16.63
N PRO A 34 -1.60 -7.74 -15.97
CA PRO A 34 -1.70 -7.30 -14.57
C PRO A 34 -0.71 -8.01 -13.64
N GLU A 35 -0.50 -9.30 -13.83
CA GLU A 35 0.45 -10.10 -13.05
C GLU A 35 1.90 -9.64 -13.25
N MET A 36 2.28 -9.29 -14.47
CA MET A 36 3.61 -8.74 -14.76
C MET A 36 3.81 -7.39 -14.07
N ASP A 37 2.83 -6.50 -14.13
CA ASP A 37 2.89 -5.21 -13.45
C ASP A 37 2.95 -5.39 -11.91
N SER A 38 2.23 -6.35 -11.36
CA SER A 38 2.27 -6.66 -9.92
C SER A 38 3.64 -7.20 -9.49
N GLU A 39 4.27 -8.05 -10.29
CA GLU A 39 5.64 -8.55 -10.04
C GLU A 39 6.69 -7.43 -10.16
N LEU A 40 6.55 -6.58 -11.15
CA LEU A 40 7.43 -5.41 -11.31
C LEU A 40 7.30 -4.46 -10.11
N ALA A 41 6.09 -4.20 -9.65
CA ALA A 41 5.83 -3.40 -8.45
C ALA A 41 6.47 -4.03 -7.19
N ARG A 42 6.38 -5.35 -7.03
CA ARG A 42 7.06 -6.06 -5.94
C ARG A 42 8.57 -5.83 -5.96
N ALA A 43 9.17 -5.90 -7.14
CA ALA A 43 10.60 -5.68 -7.29
C ALA A 43 11.00 -4.25 -6.90
N TYR A 44 10.23 -3.24 -7.31
CA TYR A 44 10.45 -1.86 -6.87
C TYR A 44 10.28 -1.69 -5.36
N ASN A 45 9.24 -2.26 -4.76
CA ASN A 45 9.04 -2.22 -3.31
C ASN A 45 10.22 -2.84 -2.55
N ASN A 46 10.75 -3.96 -3.04
CA ASN A 46 11.86 -4.67 -2.39
C ASN A 46 13.20 -3.93 -2.54
N LEU A 47 13.37 -3.11 -3.57
CA LEU A 47 14.55 -2.26 -3.74
C LEU A 47 14.46 -0.93 -3.00
N ALA A 48 13.27 -0.52 -2.56
CA ALA A 48 13.09 0.71 -1.83
C ALA A 48 13.79 0.63 -0.47
N ASP A 49 14.94 1.29 -0.35
CA ASP A 49 15.74 1.34 0.87
C ASP A 49 15.43 2.65 1.61
N PRO A 50 14.87 2.61 2.83
CA PRO A 50 14.54 3.80 3.61
C PRO A 50 15.71 4.75 3.85
N HIS A 51 16.93 4.24 3.77
CA HIS A 51 18.15 5.02 3.97
C HIS A 51 18.66 5.72 2.71
N LYS A 52 18.00 5.51 1.56
CA LYS A 52 18.39 6.12 0.28
C LYS A 52 17.38 7.17 -0.20
N PRO A 53 17.85 8.26 -0.83
CA PRO A 53 16.96 9.31 -1.35
C PRO A 53 15.94 8.81 -2.40
N THR A 54 16.28 7.74 -3.13
CA THR A 54 15.45 7.16 -4.19
C THR A 54 14.32 6.26 -3.68
N CYS A 55 14.25 6.00 -2.38
CA CYS A 55 13.25 5.11 -1.78
C CYS A 55 11.81 5.49 -2.17
N LYS A 56 11.45 6.75 -1.98
CA LYS A 56 10.08 7.23 -2.29
C LYS A 56 9.75 7.16 -3.78
N GLU A 57 10.71 7.38 -4.65
CA GLU A 57 10.51 7.23 -6.10
C GLU A 57 10.18 5.80 -6.50
N MET A 58 10.88 4.82 -5.93
CA MET A 58 10.62 3.41 -6.19
C MET A 58 9.24 2.98 -5.69
N LEU A 59 8.83 3.42 -4.49
CA LEU A 59 7.51 3.16 -3.94
C LEU A 59 6.39 3.77 -4.79
N LYS A 60 6.59 4.99 -5.29
CA LYS A 60 5.65 5.66 -6.22
C LYS A 60 5.53 4.92 -7.54
N LYS A 61 6.64 4.41 -8.09
CA LYS A 61 6.62 3.56 -9.29
C LYS A 61 5.82 2.29 -9.06
N ALA A 62 6.00 1.64 -7.90
CA ALA A 62 5.22 0.47 -7.53
C ALA A 62 3.71 0.77 -7.50
N LEU A 63 3.29 1.87 -6.86
CA LEU A 63 1.89 2.29 -6.85
C LEU A 63 1.34 2.57 -8.25
N ALA A 64 2.10 3.26 -9.09
CA ALA A 64 1.68 3.57 -10.47
C ALA A 64 1.43 2.29 -11.29
N LEU A 65 2.17 1.22 -11.03
CA LEU A 65 1.98 -0.09 -11.66
C LEU A 65 0.79 -0.85 -11.09
N LEU A 66 0.51 -0.72 -9.80
CA LEU A 66 -0.54 -1.49 -9.11
C LEU A 66 -1.94 -0.87 -9.26
N LYS A 67 -2.05 0.45 -9.13
CA LYS A 67 -3.35 1.15 -9.11
C LYS A 67 -4.27 0.85 -10.30
N PRO A 68 -3.78 0.77 -11.56
CA PRO A 68 -4.64 0.49 -12.70
C PRO A 68 -5.33 -0.88 -12.65
N HIS A 69 -4.86 -1.78 -11.81
CA HIS A 69 -5.36 -3.16 -11.71
C HIS A 69 -6.18 -3.42 -10.44
N GLU A 70 -6.66 -2.38 -9.78
CA GLU A 70 -7.42 -2.50 -8.52
C GLU A 70 -8.66 -3.40 -8.66
N GLU A 71 -9.43 -3.20 -9.72
CA GLU A 71 -10.62 -4.00 -9.97
C GLU A 71 -10.28 -5.47 -10.26
N TYR A 72 -9.22 -5.69 -11.03
CA TYR A 72 -8.76 -7.04 -11.38
C TYR A 72 -8.27 -7.84 -10.15
N PHE A 73 -7.62 -7.18 -9.20
CA PHE A 73 -7.00 -7.79 -8.02
C PHE A 73 -7.75 -7.50 -6.71
N GLU A 74 -9.02 -7.17 -6.76
CA GLU A 74 -9.79 -6.74 -5.58
C GLU A 74 -9.60 -7.68 -4.36
N ASP A 75 -9.64 -8.98 -4.60
CA ASP A 75 -9.52 -10.01 -3.55
C ASP A 75 -8.17 -10.74 -3.57
N ASP A 76 -7.17 -10.20 -4.22
CA ASP A 76 -5.83 -10.80 -4.26
C ASP A 76 -5.00 -10.37 -3.05
N TYR A 77 -4.48 -11.36 -2.30
CA TYR A 77 -3.63 -11.09 -1.14
C TYR A 77 -2.38 -10.29 -1.51
N TYR A 78 -1.65 -10.72 -2.54
CA TYR A 78 -0.37 -10.10 -2.90
C TYR A 78 -0.52 -8.67 -3.39
N TRP A 79 -1.52 -8.40 -4.22
CA TRP A 79 -1.78 -7.05 -4.70
C TRP A 79 -2.13 -6.11 -3.54
N ASN A 80 -3.04 -6.53 -2.67
CA ASN A 80 -3.43 -5.74 -1.50
C ASN A 80 -2.25 -5.51 -0.54
N PHE A 81 -1.45 -6.54 -0.27
CA PHE A 81 -0.27 -6.40 0.56
C PHE A 81 0.75 -5.42 -0.06
N ARG A 82 1.01 -5.52 -1.36
CA ARG A 82 1.92 -4.63 -2.08
C ARG A 82 1.45 -3.19 -2.10
N MET A 83 0.16 -2.93 -2.28
CA MET A 83 -0.44 -1.60 -2.15
C MET A 83 -0.24 -1.03 -0.74
N GLY A 84 -0.57 -1.82 0.26
CA GLY A 84 -0.35 -1.45 1.66
C GLY A 84 1.12 -1.13 1.96
N TYR A 85 2.03 -1.98 1.50
CA TYR A 85 3.47 -1.81 1.67
C TYR A 85 3.97 -0.49 1.08
N SER A 86 3.59 -0.20 -0.17
CA SER A 86 3.99 1.05 -0.85
C SER A 86 3.48 2.28 -0.10
N TYR A 87 2.21 2.31 0.28
CA TYR A 87 1.65 3.43 1.05
C TYR A 87 2.29 3.57 2.43
N PHE A 88 2.52 2.47 3.12
CA PHE A 88 3.13 2.50 4.45
C PHE A 88 4.51 3.17 4.44
N TYR A 89 5.39 2.76 3.53
CA TYR A 89 6.73 3.34 3.43
C TYR A 89 6.78 4.70 2.73
N LEU A 90 5.66 5.17 2.19
CA LEU A 90 5.45 6.55 1.77
C LEU A 90 4.89 7.44 2.90
N ASP A 91 4.87 6.94 4.13
CA ASP A 91 4.33 7.63 5.30
C ASP A 91 2.82 7.94 5.18
N GLN A 92 2.09 7.08 4.49
CA GLN A 92 0.65 7.17 4.30
C GLN A 92 -0.08 5.99 4.96
N GLU A 93 0.12 5.83 6.25
CA GLU A 93 -0.39 4.71 7.05
C GLU A 93 -1.91 4.62 7.00
N GLY A 94 -2.61 5.74 6.96
CA GLY A 94 -4.06 5.78 6.83
C GLY A 94 -4.57 5.12 5.55
N ARG A 95 -3.89 5.33 4.43
CA ARG A 95 -4.22 4.67 3.16
C ARG A 95 -3.79 3.22 3.14
N ALA A 96 -2.63 2.93 3.71
CA ALA A 96 -2.10 1.57 3.77
C ALA A 96 -3.03 0.61 4.53
N LEU A 97 -3.66 1.09 5.59
CA LEU A 97 -4.44 0.27 6.51
C LEU A 97 -5.53 -0.56 5.81
N ARG A 98 -6.33 0.04 4.94
CA ARG A 98 -7.42 -0.68 4.26
C ARG A 98 -6.90 -1.81 3.36
N TYR A 99 -5.75 -1.62 2.72
CA TYR A 99 -5.17 -2.65 1.86
C TYR A 99 -4.60 -3.81 2.67
N PHE A 100 -3.96 -3.54 3.81
CA PHE A 100 -3.53 -4.58 4.72
C PHE A 100 -4.71 -5.32 5.37
N GLU A 101 -5.78 -4.62 5.73
CA GLU A 101 -7.00 -5.25 6.25
C GLU A 101 -7.61 -6.19 5.21
N LYS A 102 -7.66 -5.76 3.94
CA LYS A 102 -8.12 -6.61 2.84
C LYS A 102 -7.23 -7.83 2.64
N ALA A 103 -5.92 -7.67 2.69
CA ALA A 103 -4.96 -8.77 2.63
C ALA A 103 -5.17 -9.76 3.78
N LEU A 104 -5.43 -9.28 4.99
CA LEU A 104 -5.70 -10.11 6.16
C LEU A 104 -7.02 -10.89 6.04
N GLU A 105 -8.06 -10.29 5.41
CA GLU A 105 -9.30 -11.03 5.13
C GLU A 105 -9.04 -12.25 4.26
N VAL A 106 -8.15 -12.13 3.27
CA VAL A 106 -7.77 -13.25 2.38
C VAL A 106 -6.89 -14.28 3.10
N ARG A 107 -5.98 -13.82 3.96
CA ARG A 107 -5.09 -14.66 4.76
C ARG A 107 -5.13 -14.28 6.24
N PRO A 108 -6.15 -14.74 7.00
CA PRO A 108 -6.33 -14.34 8.40
C PRO A 108 -5.19 -14.70 9.35
N GLY A 109 -4.37 -15.66 8.98
CA GLY A 109 -3.23 -16.13 9.80
C GLY A 109 -1.92 -15.42 9.51
N ASP A 110 -1.86 -14.45 8.60
CA ASP A 110 -0.62 -13.83 8.19
C ASP A 110 -0.09 -12.83 9.21
N ASP A 111 0.99 -13.21 9.93
CA ASP A 111 1.56 -12.43 11.00
C ASP A 111 2.19 -11.12 10.51
N ASP A 112 2.81 -11.12 9.33
CA ASP A 112 3.41 -9.92 8.75
C ASP A 112 2.34 -8.85 8.48
N THR A 113 1.20 -9.24 7.93
CA THR A 113 0.09 -8.33 7.68
C THR A 113 -0.50 -7.78 8.98
N LYS A 114 -0.64 -8.62 10.01
CA LYS A 114 -1.10 -8.18 11.35
C LYS A 114 -0.15 -7.14 11.96
N GLU A 115 1.15 -7.35 11.84
CA GLU A 115 2.16 -6.40 12.32
C GLU A 115 2.05 -5.05 11.60
N PHE A 116 1.91 -5.05 10.27
CA PHE A 116 1.72 -3.82 9.51
C PHE A 116 0.43 -3.09 9.92
N ILE A 117 -0.66 -3.79 10.15
CA ILE A 117 -1.92 -3.19 10.62
C ILE A 117 -1.70 -2.47 11.96
N GLU A 118 -1.04 -3.12 12.92
CA GLU A 118 -0.73 -2.49 14.20
C GLU A 118 0.17 -1.26 14.06
N ARG A 119 1.16 -1.32 13.19
CA ARG A 119 2.04 -0.18 12.90
C ARG A 119 1.28 0.96 12.22
N CYS A 120 0.36 0.67 11.30
CA CYS A 120 -0.51 1.68 10.69
C CYS A 120 -1.34 2.40 11.76
N LYS A 121 -2.00 1.66 12.64
CA LYS A 121 -2.85 2.21 13.70
C LYS A 121 -2.09 3.12 14.66
N LYS A 122 -0.82 2.83 14.93
CA LYS A 122 0.04 3.65 15.78
C LYS A 122 0.64 4.86 15.07
N GLY A 123 0.83 4.77 13.76
CA GLY A 123 1.54 5.78 12.98
C GLY A 123 0.68 6.90 12.41
N ILE A 124 -0.65 6.77 12.44
CA ILE A 124 -1.52 7.77 11.83
C ILE A 124 -1.41 9.13 12.52
N SER A 125 -1.35 10.20 11.73
CA SER A 125 -1.30 11.58 12.18
C SER A 125 -2.39 12.42 11.54
N LEU A 126 -2.64 13.62 12.07
CA LEU A 126 -3.63 14.55 11.51
C LEU A 126 -3.32 14.97 10.07
N PRO A 127 -2.05 15.25 9.66
CA PRO A 127 -1.72 15.50 8.25
C PRO A 127 -2.06 14.33 7.34
N GLN A 128 -1.78 13.11 7.75
CA GLN A 128 -2.15 11.91 6.98
C GLN A 128 -3.65 11.73 6.87
N PHE A 129 -4.38 11.99 7.97
CA PHE A 129 -5.84 12.00 7.98
C PHE A 129 -6.39 12.92 6.89
N TRP A 130 -5.95 14.18 6.84
CA TRP A 130 -6.39 15.15 5.84
C TRP A 130 -6.03 14.74 4.42
N GLU A 131 -4.84 14.19 4.20
CA GLU A 131 -4.41 13.77 2.88
C GLU A 131 -5.26 12.63 2.31
N CYS A 132 -5.70 11.71 3.14
CA CYS A 132 -6.58 10.61 2.72
C CYS A 132 -7.91 11.07 2.13
N PHE A 133 -8.34 12.30 2.44
CA PHE A 133 -9.67 12.81 2.10
C PHE A 133 -9.68 13.96 1.10
N ARG A 134 -8.53 14.35 0.59
CA ARG A 134 -8.39 15.49 -0.32
C ARG A 134 -9.30 15.42 -1.55
N GLU A 135 -9.61 14.22 -2.02
CA GLU A 135 -10.36 13.98 -3.27
C GLU A 135 -11.81 13.55 -3.03
N ARG A 136 -12.31 13.66 -1.81
CA ARG A 136 -13.67 13.24 -1.49
C ARG A 136 -14.73 14.27 -1.91
N THR A 137 -15.96 13.79 -2.18
CA THR A 137 -17.10 14.61 -2.59
C THR A 137 -17.78 15.33 -1.41
N GLU A 138 -18.55 16.38 -1.70
CA GLU A 138 -19.22 17.22 -0.66
C GLU A 138 -20.17 16.44 0.25
N ASP A 139 -20.94 15.49 -0.27
CA ASP A 139 -21.92 14.70 0.50
C ASP A 139 -21.30 13.93 1.67
N TRP A 140 -20.00 13.78 1.63
CA TRP A 140 -19.23 13.04 2.60
C TRP A 140 -18.78 13.89 3.81
N TRP A 141 -18.75 15.22 3.66
CA TRP A 141 -18.14 16.13 4.61
C TRP A 141 -18.92 16.30 5.92
N GLU A 142 -20.24 16.06 5.93
CA GLU A 142 -21.02 16.16 7.16
C GLU A 142 -20.59 15.12 8.20
N THR A 143 -20.48 13.85 7.78
CA THR A 143 -19.97 12.78 8.64
C THR A 143 -18.49 12.96 8.97
N PHE A 144 -17.72 13.51 8.03
CA PHE A 144 -16.32 13.81 8.19
C PHE A 144 -16.04 14.77 9.34
N ALA A 145 -16.83 15.83 9.49
CA ALA A 145 -16.60 16.85 10.52
C ALA A 145 -16.64 16.26 11.94
N GLU A 146 -17.55 15.33 12.19
CA GLU A 146 -17.65 14.65 13.49
C GLU A 146 -16.43 13.76 13.77
N MET A 147 -16.02 13.00 12.78
CA MET A 147 -14.86 12.10 12.87
C MET A 147 -13.55 12.87 13.02
N GLU A 148 -13.42 14.00 12.33
CA GLU A 148 -12.25 14.88 12.41
C GLU A 148 -12.15 15.52 13.80
N ALA A 149 -13.27 15.94 14.38
CA ALA A 149 -13.30 16.49 15.74
C ALA A 149 -12.88 15.43 16.77
N GLU A 150 -13.33 14.19 16.63
CA GLU A 150 -12.92 13.08 17.49
C GLU A 150 -11.42 12.81 17.38
N LEU A 151 -10.88 12.80 16.14
CA LEU A 151 -9.44 12.59 15.92
C LEU A 151 -8.60 13.70 16.55
N ARG A 152 -9.00 14.97 16.41
CA ARG A 152 -8.30 16.10 17.03
C ARG A 152 -8.28 15.97 18.55
N GLN A 153 -9.40 15.61 19.16
CA GLN A 153 -9.49 15.41 20.61
C GLN A 153 -8.53 14.31 21.08
N MET A 154 -8.47 13.19 20.37
CA MET A 154 -7.58 12.08 20.70
C MET A 154 -6.09 12.47 20.59
N MET A 155 -5.73 13.25 19.59
CA MET A 155 -4.35 13.72 19.40
C MET A 155 -3.95 14.75 20.47
N ASP A 156 -4.86 15.67 20.83
CA ASP A 156 -4.63 16.68 21.86
C ASP A 156 -4.46 16.05 23.25
N GLU A 157 -5.07 14.91 23.50
CA GLU A 157 -4.97 14.16 24.75
C GLU A 157 -3.76 13.22 24.81
N ASP A 158 -2.89 13.26 23.80
CA ASP A 158 -1.68 12.39 23.66
C ASP A 158 -1.98 10.90 23.86
N LYS A 159 -3.10 10.46 23.28
CA LYS A 159 -3.57 9.08 23.37
C LYS A 159 -3.09 8.22 22.20
N ASP A 160 -3.29 6.92 22.36
CA ASP A 160 -3.11 5.93 21.30
C ASP A 160 -3.88 6.34 20.03
N HIS A 161 -3.20 6.35 18.88
CA HIS A 161 -3.78 6.70 17.58
C HIS A 161 -4.62 5.58 16.95
N THR A 162 -4.90 4.48 17.65
CA THR A 162 -5.68 3.35 17.14
C THR A 162 -7.06 3.79 16.67
N ARG A 163 -7.78 4.60 17.48
CA ARG A 163 -9.10 5.10 17.08
C ARG A 163 -9.04 6.04 15.87
N GLY A 164 -7.98 6.85 15.77
CA GLY A 164 -7.74 7.71 14.61
C GLY A 164 -7.59 6.91 13.33
N ALA A 165 -6.82 5.82 13.38
CA ALA A 165 -6.64 4.91 12.25
C ALA A 165 -7.94 4.20 11.85
N GLU A 166 -8.76 3.79 12.82
CA GLU A 166 -10.09 3.20 12.58
C GLU A 166 -11.04 4.19 11.89
N LEU A 167 -11.06 5.45 12.34
CA LEU A 167 -11.86 6.51 11.71
C LEU A 167 -11.42 6.73 10.25
N VAL A 168 -10.12 6.84 10.01
CA VAL A 168 -9.59 6.98 8.65
C VAL A 168 -10.00 5.81 7.77
N ALA A 169 -9.90 4.58 8.26
CA ALA A 169 -10.32 3.38 7.53
C ALA A 169 -11.80 3.40 7.15
N GLN A 170 -12.69 3.83 8.07
CA GLN A 170 -14.13 3.95 7.80
C GLN A 170 -14.44 4.98 6.73
N MET A 171 -13.61 5.99 6.58
CA MET A 171 -13.80 7.12 5.67
C MET A 171 -13.21 6.87 4.27
N GLN A 172 -12.43 5.83 4.09
CA GLN A 172 -11.84 5.42 2.80
C GLN A 172 -12.77 4.50 2.01
#